data_de96fd5543014024d76e3747dd99e754
#
_entry.id   de96fd5543014024d76e3747dd99e754
#
_cell.length_a   1.000
_cell.length_b   1.000
_cell.length_c   1.000
_cell.angle_alpha   90.00
_cell.angle_beta   90.00
_cell.angle_gamma   90.00
#
_symmetry.space_group_name_H-M   'P 1'
#
loop_
_entity.id
_entity.type
_entity.pdbx_description
1 polymer ?
#
loop_
_entity_poly.entity_id
_entity_poly.type
_entity_poly.pdbx_seq_one_letter_code
_entity_poly.pdbx_strand_id
1 'polypeptide(L)'
;MKIVYTDVLVIGGGLAGLRMAVAAKRRGHDSIVLSLVPPKRSHSKAAQGGMQASLANVIKGVGDNEDIHFADTVRGSDWGADQDVVRMFVNTSPKAVRELAAWGVPWSRITPGDRQVIINGEKVTITAVSYTHLRAHETGAYL
;
A
#
# COMPACT_ATOMS: atom_id res chain seq x y z
N MET A 1 0.36 41.96 2.13
CA MET A 1 0.72 40.59 2.54
C MET A 1 -0.60 39.90 2.91
N LYS A 2 -0.88 38.72 2.33
CA LYS A 2 -2.06 37.92 2.68
C LYS A 2 -1.64 36.90 3.75
N ILE A 3 -2.25 36.96 4.92
CA ILE A 3 -2.04 36.00 6.00
C ILE A 3 -3.20 35.00 5.96
N VAL A 4 -2.90 33.72 6.04
CA VAL A 4 -3.88 32.62 6.08
C VAL A 4 -3.65 31.83 7.35
N TYR A 5 -4.70 31.57 8.11
CA TYR A 5 -4.68 30.79 9.33
C TYR A 5 -5.17 29.37 9.06
N THR A 6 -4.58 28.39 9.71
CA THR A 6 -4.98 26.97 9.64
C THR A 6 -4.53 26.27 10.92
N ASP A 7 -5.22 25.20 11.31
CA ASP A 7 -4.83 24.39 12.48
C ASP A 7 -3.61 23.53 12.16
N VAL A 8 -3.51 23.03 10.92
CA VAL A 8 -2.44 22.13 10.49
C VAL A 8 -1.89 22.59 9.14
N LEU A 9 -0.59 22.86 9.09
CA LEU A 9 0.14 23.09 7.85
C LEU A 9 0.88 21.79 7.45
N VAL A 10 0.52 21.22 6.31
CA VAL A 10 1.16 20.05 5.74
C VAL A 10 2.12 20.48 4.64
N ILE A 11 3.40 20.16 4.79
CA ILE A 11 4.42 20.44 3.79
C ILE A 11 4.72 19.19 2.98
N GLY A 12 4.29 19.19 1.72
CA GLY A 12 4.41 18.08 0.78
C GLY A 12 3.07 17.50 0.36
N GLY A 13 2.78 17.48 -0.95
CA GLY A 13 1.54 16.98 -1.55
C GLY A 13 1.61 15.54 -2.04
N GLY A 14 2.57 14.74 -1.56
CA GLY A 14 2.66 13.32 -1.82
C GLY A 14 1.67 12.51 -0.96
N LEU A 15 1.75 11.18 -1.03
CA LEU A 15 0.81 10.28 -0.35
C LEU A 15 0.75 10.50 1.17
N ALA A 16 1.90 10.69 1.81
CA ALA A 16 1.99 10.95 3.25
C ALA A 16 1.29 12.27 3.64
N GLY A 17 1.55 13.35 2.90
CA GLY A 17 0.91 14.64 3.17
C GLY A 17 -0.60 14.62 2.94
N LEU A 18 -1.06 13.98 1.87
CA LEU A 18 -2.49 13.81 1.63
C LEU A 18 -3.15 12.96 2.73
N ARG A 19 -2.47 11.90 3.20
CA ARG A 19 -2.96 11.09 4.32
C ARG A 19 -3.05 11.90 5.61
N MET A 20 -2.07 12.77 5.87
CA MET A 20 -2.09 13.69 7.02
C MET A 20 -3.26 14.66 6.94
N ALA A 21 -3.51 15.27 5.78
CA ALA A 21 -4.64 16.18 5.58
C ALA A 21 -6.00 15.48 5.83
N VAL A 22 -6.16 14.25 5.32
CA VAL A 22 -7.35 13.43 5.60
C VAL A 22 -7.48 13.14 7.09
N ALA A 23 -6.38 12.83 7.78
CA ALA A 23 -6.40 12.54 9.22
C ALA A 23 -6.74 13.78 10.05
N ALA A 24 -6.22 14.95 9.69
CA ALA A 24 -6.57 16.23 10.31
C ALA A 24 -8.07 16.53 10.17
N LYS A 25 -8.59 16.41 8.95
CA LYS A 25 -10.02 16.67 8.68
C LYS A 25 -10.94 15.71 9.44
N ARG A 26 -10.59 14.43 9.53
CA ARG A 26 -11.36 13.45 10.32
C ARG A 26 -11.39 13.77 11.80
N ARG A 27 -10.43 14.54 12.31
CA ARG A 27 -10.37 15.03 13.70
C ARG A 27 -10.98 16.41 13.90
N GLY A 28 -11.59 16.98 12.85
CA GLY A 28 -12.23 18.29 12.91
C GLY A 28 -11.29 19.48 12.72
N HIS A 29 -10.05 19.25 12.34
CA HIS A 29 -9.07 20.31 12.12
C HIS A 29 -9.04 20.77 10.66
N ASP A 30 -8.89 22.06 10.45
CA ASP A 30 -8.62 22.61 9.13
C ASP A 30 -7.14 22.43 8.78
N SER A 31 -6.89 22.14 7.50
CA SER A 31 -5.52 21.90 7.04
C SER A 31 -5.26 22.56 5.69
N ILE A 32 -4.02 23.05 5.54
CA ILE A 32 -3.50 23.53 4.26
C ILE A 32 -2.33 22.64 3.86
N VAL A 33 -2.37 22.19 2.59
CA VAL A 33 -1.25 21.43 2.00
C VAL A 33 -0.44 22.38 1.11
N LEU A 34 0.83 22.58 1.49
CA LEU A 34 1.78 23.34 0.69
C LEU A 34 2.68 22.35 -0.05
N SER A 35 2.73 22.46 -1.38
CA SER A 35 3.52 21.55 -2.22
C SER A 35 4.16 22.29 -3.38
N LEU A 36 5.39 21.90 -3.74
CA LEU A 36 6.10 22.44 -4.90
C LEU A 36 5.43 22.05 -6.22
N VAL A 37 4.75 20.90 -6.25
CA VAL A 37 4.06 20.39 -7.43
C VAL A 37 2.65 19.96 -7.07
N PRO A 38 1.72 19.98 -8.02
CA PRO A 38 0.39 19.42 -7.80
C PRO A 38 0.49 17.93 -7.39
N PRO A 39 -0.42 17.40 -6.54
CA PRO A 39 -0.39 16.02 -6.09
C PRO A 39 -0.27 15.00 -7.24
N LYS A 40 -0.87 15.28 -8.39
CA LYS A 40 -0.79 14.45 -9.60
C LYS A 40 0.61 14.36 -10.23
N ARG A 41 1.54 15.22 -9.83
CA ARG A 41 2.95 15.22 -10.26
C ARG A 41 3.90 14.74 -9.17
N SER A 42 3.39 14.30 -8.02
CA SER A 42 4.22 13.75 -6.95
C SER A 42 4.83 12.40 -7.35
N HIS A 43 5.94 12.03 -6.75
CA HIS A 43 6.55 10.71 -6.92
C HIS A 43 5.58 9.58 -6.53
N SER A 44 4.70 9.81 -5.56
CA SER A 44 3.66 8.84 -5.19
C SER A 44 2.71 8.52 -6.35
N LYS A 45 2.41 9.49 -7.22
CA LYS A 45 1.60 9.27 -8.43
C LYS A 45 2.40 8.62 -9.56
N ALA A 46 3.69 8.88 -9.62
CA ALA A 46 4.59 8.31 -10.62
C ALA A 46 4.96 6.85 -10.31
N ALA A 47 4.76 6.40 -9.06
CA ALA A 47 5.01 5.02 -8.67
C ALA A 47 4.11 4.05 -9.45
N GLN A 48 4.72 2.99 -10.02
CA GLN A 48 4.05 1.97 -10.82
C GLN A 48 4.15 0.57 -10.21
N GLY A 49 4.77 0.45 -9.04
CA GLY A 49 4.89 -0.80 -8.30
C GLY A 49 3.60 -1.23 -7.62
N GLY A 50 3.57 -2.47 -7.18
CA GLY A 50 2.50 -2.99 -6.34
C GLY A 50 2.59 -2.51 -4.90
N MET A 51 1.54 -2.78 -4.14
CA MET A 51 1.55 -2.67 -2.68
C MET A 51 1.50 -4.08 -2.08
N GLN A 52 2.31 -4.30 -1.06
CA GLN A 52 2.30 -5.55 -0.30
C GLN A 52 1.64 -5.35 1.06
N ALA A 53 0.77 -6.27 1.42
CA ALA A 53 0.17 -6.34 2.74
C ALA A 53 -0.23 -7.78 3.05
N SER A 54 -0.10 -8.21 4.29
CA SER A 54 -0.55 -9.50 4.77
C SER A 54 -2.07 -9.46 4.98
N LEU A 55 -2.83 -9.96 4.02
CA LEU A 55 -4.29 -9.94 4.08
C LEU A 55 -4.89 -11.30 4.48
N ALA A 56 -4.06 -12.29 4.76
CA ALA A 56 -4.46 -13.66 5.11
C ALA A 56 -5.40 -14.31 4.08
N ASN A 57 -5.25 -13.97 2.81
CA ASN A 57 -6.12 -14.43 1.72
C ASN A 57 -5.58 -15.70 1.03
N VAL A 58 -4.59 -16.37 1.60
CA VAL A 58 -3.96 -17.57 1.02
C VAL A 58 -4.74 -18.82 1.42
N ILE A 59 -5.09 -19.64 0.42
CA ILE A 59 -6.03 -20.77 0.57
C ILE A 59 -5.43 -21.98 1.26
N LYS A 60 -4.14 -22.18 1.24
CA LYS A 60 -3.54 -23.39 1.81
C LYS A 60 -2.45 -23.06 2.83
N GLY A 61 -2.82 -22.72 4.05
CA GLY A 61 -2.06 -23.01 5.26
C GLY A 61 -0.62 -22.51 5.38
N VAL A 62 0.00 -21.98 4.34
CA VAL A 62 1.22 -21.19 4.44
C VAL A 62 0.75 -19.78 4.73
N GLY A 63 0.45 -19.52 6.01
CA GLY A 63 -0.24 -18.32 6.41
C GLY A 63 0.55 -17.07 6.10
N ASP A 64 0.06 -16.30 5.13
CA ASP A 64 0.43 -14.91 4.98
C ASP A 64 0.07 -14.16 6.28
N ASN A 65 1.06 -13.62 6.95
CA ASN A 65 0.90 -12.87 8.20
C ASN A 65 1.90 -11.74 8.30
N GLU A 66 1.71 -10.87 9.28
CA GLU A 66 2.55 -9.71 9.50
C GLU A 66 4.00 -10.08 9.84
N ASP A 67 4.25 -11.23 10.44
CA ASP A 67 5.60 -11.66 10.79
C ASP A 67 6.40 -12.11 9.56
N ILE A 68 5.76 -12.78 8.61
CA ILE A 68 6.37 -13.12 7.32
C ILE A 68 6.66 -11.83 6.55
N HIS A 69 5.69 -10.93 6.46
CA HIS A 69 5.87 -9.63 5.79
C HIS A 69 6.99 -8.81 6.45
N PHE A 70 7.09 -8.84 7.77
CA PHE A 70 8.18 -8.20 8.52
C PHE A 70 9.54 -8.79 8.14
N ALA A 71 9.67 -10.13 8.23
CA ALA A 71 10.92 -10.80 7.92
C ALA A 71 11.38 -10.56 6.48
N ASP A 72 10.47 -10.60 5.53
CA ASP A 72 10.76 -10.33 4.11
C ASP A 72 11.18 -8.87 3.87
N THR A 73 10.53 -7.93 4.55
CA THR A 73 10.89 -6.50 4.45
C THR A 73 12.28 -6.24 5.03
N VAL A 74 12.59 -6.79 6.20
CA VAL A 74 13.91 -6.63 6.84
C VAL A 74 15.00 -7.27 5.98
N ARG A 75 14.79 -8.48 5.45
CA ARG A 75 15.73 -9.14 4.54
C ARG A 75 15.89 -8.36 3.24
N GLY A 76 14.77 -7.90 2.65
CA GLY A 76 14.78 -7.14 1.40
C GLY A 76 15.46 -5.79 1.50
N SER A 77 15.57 -5.23 2.69
CA SER A 77 16.35 -4.01 2.97
C SER A 77 17.82 -4.28 3.31
N ASP A 78 18.28 -5.51 3.16
CA ASP A 78 19.62 -5.96 3.55
C ASP A 78 19.96 -5.61 5.01
N TRP A 79 18.98 -5.77 5.90
CA TRP A 79 19.03 -5.47 7.34
C TRP A 79 19.24 -3.98 7.67
N GLY A 80 19.18 -3.09 6.67
CA GLY A 80 19.38 -1.66 6.85
C GLY A 80 18.14 -0.89 7.32
N ALA A 81 16.97 -1.52 7.36
CA ALA A 81 15.74 -0.86 7.77
C ALA A 81 15.63 -0.77 9.30
N ASP A 82 15.04 0.33 9.79
CA ASP A 82 14.62 0.45 11.17
C ASP A 82 13.48 -0.55 11.44
N GLN A 83 13.75 -1.53 12.30
CA GLN A 83 12.85 -2.66 12.52
C GLN A 83 11.57 -2.26 13.27
N ASP A 84 11.62 -1.25 14.13
CA ASP A 84 10.42 -0.73 14.81
C ASP A 84 9.48 -0.05 13.82
N VAL A 85 10.04 0.71 12.88
CA VAL A 85 9.29 1.33 11.78
C VAL A 85 8.71 0.25 10.86
N VAL A 86 9.48 -0.78 10.50
CA VAL A 86 8.99 -1.91 9.70
C VAL A 86 7.85 -2.63 10.42
N ARG A 87 7.96 -2.87 11.71
CA ARG A 87 6.90 -3.52 12.50
C ARG A 87 5.61 -2.69 12.48
N MET A 88 5.69 -1.39 12.71
CA MET A 88 4.56 -0.49 12.61
C MET A 88 3.93 -0.51 11.20
N PHE A 89 4.77 -0.50 10.17
CA PHE A 89 4.35 -0.53 8.78
C PHE A 89 3.57 -1.81 8.45
N VAL A 90 4.12 -2.99 8.73
CA VAL A 90 3.48 -4.27 8.37
C VAL A 90 2.17 -4.48 9.12
N ASN A 91 2.10 -4.06 10.38
CA ASN A 91 0.87 -4.15 11.19
C ASN A 91 -0.23 -3.19 10.69
N THR A 92 0.15 -2.08 10.06
CA THR A 92 -0.80 -1.06 9.57
C THR A 92 -1.22 -1.32 8.12
N SER A 93 -0.38 -1.95 7.30
CA SER A 93 -0.59 -2.13 5.87
C SER A 93 -1.90 -2.84 5.49
N PRO A 94 -2.36 -3.90 6.20
CA PRO A 94 -3.63 -4.53 5.88
C PRO A 94 -4.83 -3.58 5.98
N LYS A 95 -4.83 -2.73 7.02
CA LYS A 95 -5.87 -1.72 7.20
C LYS A 95 -5.81 -0.66 6.10
N ALA A 96 -4.63 -0.20 5.74
CA ALA A 96 -4.43 0.80 4.70
C ALA A 96 -4.91 0.30 3.33
N VAL A 97 -4.61 -0.94 2.96
CA VAL A 97 -5.05 -1.55 1.69
C VAL A 97 -6.57 -1.68 1.64
N ARG A 98 -7.20 -2.14 2.72
CA ARG A 98 -8.67 -2.23 2.79
C ARG A 98 -9.34 -0.86 2.71
N GLU A 99 -8.76 0.17 3.33
CA GLU A 99 -9.25 1.55 3.25
C GLU A 99 -9.16 2.10 1.82
N LEU A 100 -8.03 1.87 1.13
CA LEU A 100 -7.87 2.25 -0.27
C LEU A 100 -8.88 1.52 -1.17
N ALA A 101 -9.16 0.24 -0.93
CA ALA A 101 -10.19 -0.51 -1.63
C ALA A 101 -11.58 0.11 -1.41
N ALA A 102 -11.90 0.51 -0.17
CA ALA A 102 -13.15 1.19 0.15
C ALA A 102 -13.26 2.57 -0.52
N TRP A 103 -12.14 3.23 -0.82
CA TRP A 103 -12.10 4.49 -1.57
C TRP A 103 -12.18 4.30 -3.09
N GLY A 104 -12.31 3.05 -3.57
CA GLY A 104 -12.49 2.74 -4.97
C GLY A 104 -11.20 2.53 -5.76
N VAL A 105 -10.08 2.24 -5.11
CA VAL A 105 -8.86 1.85 -5.83
C VAL A 105 -9.11 0.52 -6.53
N PRO A 106 -9.00 0.45 -7.86
CA PRO A 106 -9.25 -0.76 -8.64
C PRO A 106 -8.04 -1.70 -8.53
N TRP A 107 -8.09 -2.60 -7.59
CA TRP A 107 -7.05 -3.60 -7.41
C TRP A 107 -7.16 -4.73 -8.43
N SER A 108 -6.04 -5.10 -9.05
CA SER A 108 -5.97 -6.33 -9.83
C SER A 108 -6.09 -7.53 -8.91
N ARG A 109 -7.07 -8.39 -9.15
CA ARG A 109 -7.33 -9.59 -8.36
C ARG A 109 -6.99 -10.83 -9.16
N ILE A 110 -6.42 -11.83 -8.50
CA ILE A 110 -6.27 -13.16 -9.10
C ILE A 110 -7.62 -13.85 -9.02
N THR A 111 -8.14 -14.26 -10.19
CA THR A 111 -9.42 -14.99 -10.27
C THR A 111 -9.18 -16.48 -10.04
N PRO A 112 -10.08 -17.18 -9.34
CA PRO A 112 -9.98 -18.63 -9.17
C PRO A 112 -9.91 -19.33 -10.52
N GLY A 113 -8.96 -20.25 -10.69
CA GLY A 113 -8.79 -21.05 -11.90
C GLY A 113 -7.83 -20.49 -12.95
N ASP A 114 -7.39 -19.24 -12.84
CA ASP A 114 -6.62 -18.59 -13.91
C ASP A 114 -5.10 -18.76 -13.82
N ARG A 115 -4.53 -19.25 -12.73
CA ARG A 115 -3.09 -19.45 -12.59
C ARG A 115 -2.68 -20.72 -11.86
N GLN A 116 -1.86 -21.50 -12.54
CA GLN A 116 -1.01 -22.48 -11.89
C GLN A 116 0.32 -21.81 -11.51
N VAL A 117 0.67 -21.84 -10.24
CA VAL A 117 1.99 -21.41 -9.74
C VAL A 117 2.75 -22.62 -9.24
N ILE A 118 4.08 -22.59 -9.41
CA ILE A 118 4.95 -23.63 -8.89
C ILE A 118 5.42 -23.17 -7.49
N ILE A 119 5.03 -23.88 -6.46
CA ILE A 119 5.50 -23.66 -5.09
C ILE A 119 6.24 -24.93 -4.67
N ASN A 120 7.51 -24.80 -4.31
CA ASN A 120 8.37 -25.94 -3.90
C ASN A 120 8.41 -27.09 -4.92
N GLY A 121 8.34 -26.77 -6.23
CA GLY A 121 8.37 -27.76 -7.30
C GLY A 121 7.02 -28.41 -7.64
N GLU A 122 5.96 -28.11 -6.91
CA GLU A 122 4.60 -28.59 -7.18
C GLU A 122 3.75 -27.53 -7.87
N LYS A 123 2.96 -27.95 -8.87
CA LYS A 123 1.97 -27.09 -9.52
C LYS A 123 0.77 -26.92 -8.57
N VAL A 124 0.59 -25.71 -8.05
CA VAL A 124 -0.56 -25.36 -7.22
C VAL A 124 -1.49 -24.46 -8.02
N THR A 125 -2.74 -24.87 -8.13
CA THR A 125 -3.78 -24.02 -8.70
C THR A 125 -4.26 -23.04 -7.63
N ILE A 126 -4.10 -21.74 -7.88
CA ILE A 126 -4.61 -20.71 -6.98
C ILE A 126 -6.11 -20.58 -7.22
N THR A 127 -6.89 -21.06 -6.29
CA THR A 127 -8.37 -21.04 -6.33
C THR A 127 -9.01 -19.92 -5.49
N ALA A 128 -8.22 -18.96 -4.98
CA ALA A 128 -8.74 -17.84 -4.22
C ALA A 128 -8.19 -16.50 -4.62
N VAL A 129 -8.93 -15.49 -4.23
CA VAL A 129 -8.53 -14.10 -4.34
C VAL A 129 -7.43 -13.82 -3.33
N SER A 130 -6.18 -13.80 -3.78
CA SER A 130 -5.05 -13.34 -2.97
C SER A 130 -4.71 -11.91 -3.37
N TYR A 131 -4.64 -11.00 -2.38
CA TYR A 131 -4.20 -9.62 -2.59
C TYR A 131 -2.67 -9.48 -2.40
N THR A 132 -1.89 -10.51 -2.61
CA THR A 132 -0.46 -10.52 -2.34
C THR A 132 0.36 -9.60 -3.25
N HIS A 133 -0.17 -9.23 -4.43
CA HIS A 133 0.45 -8.24 -5.32
C HIS A 133 -0.63 -7.36 -5.93
N LEU A 134 -0.82 -6.21 -5.33
CA LEU A 134 -1.71 -5.19 -5.84
C LEU A 134 -0.90 -4.29 -6.77
N ARG A 135 -0.95 -4.55 -8.06
CA ARG A 135 -0.41 -3.63 -9.05
C ARG A 135 -1.41 -2.49 -9.24
N ALA A 136 -1.02 -1.28 -8.88
CA ALA A 136 -1.71 -0.10 -9.35
C ALA A 136 -1.52 -0.03 -10.86
N HIS A 137 -2.59 -0.20 -11.64
CA HIS A 137 -2.66 -0.04 -13.09
C HIS A 137 -1.34 -0.23 -13.85
N GLU A 138 -1.01 -1.45 -14.21
CA GLU A 138 -0.27 -1.65 -15.44
C GLU A 138 -1.25 -1.42 -16.58
N THR A 139 -1.14 -0.25 -17.21
CA THR A 139 -1.68 -0.07 -18.54
C THR A 139 -1.09 -1.14 -19.43
N GLY A 140 -1.87 -2.11 -19.83
CA GLY A 140 -1.82 -3.07 -20.93
C GLY A 140 -0.52 -3.38 -21.70
N ALA A 141 0.63 -3.44 -21.05
CA ALA A 141 1.90 -3.70 -21.75
C ALA A 141 2.58 -5.01 -21.36
N TYR A 142 1.92 -5.89 -20.60
CA TYR A 142 2.41 -7.25 -20.36
C TYR A 142 1.23 -8.25 -20.47
N LEU A 143 0.92 -8.57 -21.70
CA LEU A 143 0.33 -9.85 -22.07
C LEU A 143 1.46 -10.80 -22.45
#